data_7f4655d231d8a3f8ccbeb491d2483793
#
_entry.id   7f4655d231d8a3f8ccbeb491d2483793
#
_cell.length_a   1.000
_cell.length_b   1.000
_cell.length_c   1.000
_cell.angle_alpha   90.00
_cell.angle_beta   90.00
_cell.angle_gamma   90.00
#
_symmetry.space_group_name_H-M   'P 1'
#
loop_
_entity.id
_entity.type
_entity.pdbx_description
1 polymer ?
#
loop_
_entity_poly.entity_id
_entity_poly.type
_entity_poly.pdbx_seq_one_letter_code
_entity_poly.pdbx_strand_id
1 'polypeptide(L)'
;MRSRFPLFAILLAMLPLVITTALAETLGDARVGFSAERVLVINGQDYVGKMWHMPGEQRHEQDLLAIRPAFILRADSNIGEAILPQLHTVVEFAIPKELSLLGDPDLLRKAVGQETVNGIAVTKYAIDEGSPSGRATGALWLSPDGIPMKCDAKFVDKSGRVSTIHWELRHVKIGKQDAALFEVPPGYAKLPVEAAAPLLGLRLARPPKSPP
;
A
#
# COMPACT_ATOMS: atom_id res chain seq x y z
N MET A 1 -26.23 26.85 -6.03
CA MET A 1 -26.10 25.41 -6.41
C MET A 1 -24.85 24.87 -5.75
N ARG A 2 -24.99 24.14 -4.65
CA ARG A 2 -23.85 23.50 -3.94
C ARG A 2 -23.55 22.20 -4.66
N SER A 3 -22.42 22.13 -5.37
CA SER A 3 -21.89 20.93 -5.99
C SER A 3 -21.63 19.88 -4.90
N ARG A 4 -22.50 18.88 -4.80
CA ARG A 4 -22.25 17.67 -4.05
C ARG A 4 -21.28 16.81 -4.88
N PHE A 5 -19.99 17.07 -4.78
CA PHE A 5 -19.00 16.09 -5.19
C PHE A 5 -19.20 14.86 -4.30
N PRO A 6 -19.43 13.68 -4.88
CA PRO A 6 -19.61 12.51 -4.07
C PRO A 6 -18.28 12.16 -3.40
N LEU A 7 -18.24 12.27 -2.06
CA LEU A 7 -17.13 11.79 -1.21
C LEU A 7 -16.65 10.37 -1.60
N PHE A 8 -17.53 9.63 -2.22
CA PHE A 8 -17.39 8.28 -2.73
C PHE A 8 -16.45 8.13 -3.93
N ALA A 9 -16.34 9.12 -4.79
CA ALA A 9 -15.42 9.05 -5.94
C ALA A 9 -13.96 9.11 -5.48
N ILE A 10 -13.70 9.77 -4.35
CA ILE A 10 -12.36 9.88 -3.75
C ILE A 10 -11.97 8.55 -3.07
N LEU A 11 -12.92 7.88 -2.41
CA LEU A 11 -12.66 6.58 -1.77
C LEU A 11 -12.39 5.48 -2.81
N LEU A 12 -13.09 5.52 -3.94
CA LEU A 12 -12.92 4.56 -5.04
C LEU A 12 -11.60 4.75 -5.79
N ALA A 13 -11.15 5.99 -5.94
CA ALA A 13 -9.84 6.29 -6.51
C ALA A 13 -8.70 5.94 -5.54
N MET A 14 -8.98 5.93 -4.25
CA MET A 14 -7.99 5.66 -3.22
C MET A 14 -7.81 4.17 -2.89
N LEU A 15 -8.85 3.33 -3.02
CA LEU A 15 -8.73 1.92 -2.68
C LEU A 15 -7.68 1.20 -3.54
N PRO A 16 -7.68 1.30 -4.89
CA PRO A 16 -6.59 0.75 -5.70
C PRO A 16 -5.26 1.47 -5.47
N LEU A 17 -5.26 2.76 -5.12
CA LEU A 17 -4.04 3.50 -4.84
C LEU A 17 -3.43 3.15 -3.47
N VAL A 18 -4.26 2.95 -2.45
CA VAL A 18 -3.81 2.49 -1.12
C VAL A 18 -3.27 1.06 -1.20
N ILE A 19 -3.92 0.20 -1.96
CA ILE A 19 -3.42 -1.14 -2.26
C ILE A 19 -2.08 -1.03 -3.00
N THR A 20 -1.95 -0.18 -4.02
CA THR A 20 -0.71 0.00 -4.78
C THR A 20 0.43 0.52 -3.91
N THR A 21 0.17 1.44 -2.98
CA THR A 21 1.22 1.96 -2.09
C THR A 21 1.64 0.98 -1.02
N ALA A 22 0.69 0.24 -0.44
CA ALA A 22 1.01 -0.84 0.49
C ALA A 22 1.94 -1.89 -0.16
N LEU A 23 1.86 -2.07 -1.44
CA LEU A 23 2.52 -3.10 -2.22
C LEU A 23 3.81 -2.63 -2.88
N ALA A 24 3.99 -1.32 -3.09
CA ALA A 24 5.32 -0.77 -3.33
C ALA A 24 6.25 -1.04 -2.13
N GLU A 25 5.68 -1.32 -0.98
CA GLU A 25 6.38 -1.64 0.26
C GLU A 25 6.81 -3.10 0.38
N THR A 26 6.23 -4.02 -0.37
CA THR A 26 6.72 -5.41 -0.46
C THR A 26 8.00 -5.57 -1.28
N LEU A 27 8.60 -4.46 -1.70
CA LEU A 27 9.90 -4.41 -2.37
C LEU A 27 11.05 -4.84 -1.45
N GLY A 28 11.17 -6.14 -1.32
CA GLY A 28 12.14 -6.79 -0.46
C GLY A 28 11.80 -6.56 1.00
N ASP A 29 11.31 -7.59 1.61
CA ASP A 29 10.98 -7.59 3.03
C ASP A 29 12.16 -7.05 3.84
N ALA A 30 11.96 -6.00 4.62
CA ALA A 30 13.02 -5.47 5.45
C ALA A 30 13.47 -6.56 6.43
N ARG A 31 14.78 -6.69 6.63
CA ARG A 31 15.35 -7.75 7.47
C ARG A 31 15.14 -7.53 8.97
N VAL A 32 14.60 -6.38 9.34
CA VAL A 32 14.43 -5.93 10.73
C VAL A 32 12.98 -5.51 10.97
N GLY A 33 12.53 -5.69 12.21
CA GLY A 33 11.30 -5.07 12.67
C GLY A 33 11.48 -3.56 12.83
N PHE A 34 10.47 -2.78 12.49
CA PHE A 34 10.48 -1.33 12.71
C PHE A 34 9.05 -0.75 12.83
N SER A 35 8.97 0.43 13.40
CA SER A 35 7.77 1.30 13.30
C SER A 35 8.16 2.65 12.73
N ALA A 36 7.21 3.29 12.03
CA ALA A 36 7.43 4.59 11.42
C ALA A 36 6.12 5.38 11.29
N GLU A 37 6.25 6.68 11.09
CA GLU A 37 5.21 7.51 10.50
C GLU A 37 5.39 7.48 8.97
N ARG A 38 4.29 7.25 8.25
CA ARG A 38 4.28 7.29 6.79
C ARG A 38 3.51 8.51 6.31
N VAL A 39 4.15 9.32 5.48
CA VAL A 39 3.51 10.43 4.77
C VAL A 39 3.29 10.02 3.33
N LEU A 40 2.03 9.92 2.94
CA LEU A 40 1.61 9.57 1.59
C LEU A 40 1.02 10.81 0.93
N VAL A 41 1.52 11.17 -0.25
CA VAL A 41 1.00 12.29 -1.02
C VAL A 41 0.12 11.79 -2.15
N ILE A 42 -1.14 12.20 -2.15
CA ILE A 42 -2.12 11.85 -3.17
C ILE A 42 -2.73 13.14 -3.70
N ASN A 43 -2.56 13.39 -5.00
CA ASN A 43 -3.07 14.60 -5.65
C ASN A 43 -2.64 15.90 -4.95
N GLY A 44 -1.42 15.92 -4.39
CA GLY A 44 -0.85 17.07 -3.70
C GLY A 44 -1.34 17.27 -2.27
N GLN A 45 -2.10 16.33 -1.71
CA GLN A 45 -2.53 16.35 -0.31
C GLN A 45 -1.77 15.29 0.49
N ASP A 46 -1.25 15.69 1.65
CA ASP A 46 -0.53 14.82 2.57
C ASP A 46 -1.52 14.03 3.44
N TYR A 47 -1.30 12.73 3.51
CA TYR A 47 -1.98 11.80 4.41
C TYR A 47 -0.95 11.16 5.31
N VAL A 48 -1.06 11.44 6.60
CA VAL A 48 -0.14 10.90 7.60
C VAL A 48 -0.75 9.63 8.19
N GLY A 49 0.07 8.60 8.30
CA GLY A 49 -0.32 7.32 8.86
C GLY A 49 0.80 6.71 9.69
N LYS A 50 0.53 5.54 10.24
CA LYS A 50 1.52 4.76 10.98
C LYS A 50 1.78 3.45 10.28
N MET A 51 3.01 2.98 10.35
CA MET A 51 3.45 1.71 9.82
C MET A 51 4.21 0.93 10.88
N TRP A 52 3.95 -0.36 10.93
CA TRP A 52 4.74 -1.35 11.68
C TRP A 52 5.09 -2.48 10.74
N HIS A 53 6.28 -2.99 10.90
CA HIS A 53 6.81 -4.07 10.09
C HIS A 53 7.53 -5.08 10.98
N MET A 54 7.34 -6.34 10.67
CA MET A 54 8.20 -7.46 11.05
C MET A 54 8.40 -8.34 9.81
N PRO A 55 9.50 -9.10 9.72
CA PRO A 55 9.73 -9.94 8.54
C PRO A 55 8.52 -10.81 8.19
N GLY A 56 8.02 -10.67 6.96
CA GLY A 56 6.82 -11.35 6.45
C GLY A 56 5.50 -10.64 6.71
N GLU A 57 5.43 -9.64 7.59
CA GLU A 57 4.18 -8.98 7.95
C GLU A 57 4.31 -7.46 8.06
N GLN A 58 3.28 -6.76 7.61
CA GLN A 58 3.19 -5.31 7.67
C GLN A 58 1.81 -4.89 8.17
N ARG A 59 1.78 -3.85 9.01
CA ARG A 59 0.56 -3.15 9.38
C ARG A 59 0.64 -1.69 9.01
N HIS A 60 -0.40 -1.19 8.35
CA HIS A 60 -0.54 0.22 7.97
C HIS A 60 -1.82 0.77 8.55
N GLU A 61 -1.74 1.88 9.24
CA GLU A 61 -2.90 2.68 9.66
C GLU A 61 -2.85 4.02 8.96
N GLN A 62 -3.97 4.44 8.38
CA GLN A 62 -4.03 5.66 7.59
C GLN A 62 -5.24 6.48 8.00
N ASP A 63 -5.03 7.75 8.31
CA ASP A 63 -6.12 8.70 8.50
C ASP A 63 -6.67 9.13 7.13
N LEU A 64 -7.76 8.50 6.71
CA LEU A 64 -8.46 8.81 5.46
C LEU A 64 -9.81 9.47 5.79
N LEU A 65 -9.82 10.77 5.93
CA LEU A 65 -11.05 11.54 6.23
C LEU A 65 -11.75 11.05 7.52
N ALA A 66 -12.97 10.52 7.40
CA ALA A 66 -13.75 10.01 8.55
C ALA A 66 -13.48 8.53 8.87
N ILE A 67 -12.69 7.84 8.06
CA ILE A 67 -12.39 6.41 8.20
C ILE A 67 -10.90 6.25 8.53
N ARG A 68 -10.61 5.41 9.51
CA ARG A 68 -9.25 5.03 9.90
C ARG A 68 -9.06 3.53 9.67
N PRO A 69 -8.91 3.10 8.43
CA PRO A 69 -8.65 1.70 8.14
C PRO A 69 -7.25 1.33 8.63
N ALA A 70 -7.13 0.07 9.05
CA ALA A 70 -5.84 -0.58 9.21
C ALA A 70 -5.72 -1.71 8.19
N PHE A 71 -4.55 -1.85 7.60
CA PHE A 71 -4.25 -2.92 6.64
C PHE A 71 -3.18 -3.82 7.23
N ILE A 72 -3.42 -5.11 7.27
CA ILE A 72 -2.41 -6.12 7.57
C ILE A 72 -2.09 -6.84 6.28
N LEU A 73 -0.82 -6.92 5.94
CA LEU A 73 -0.34 -7.59 4.73
C LEU A 73 0.59 -8.72 5.15
N ARG A 74 0.34 -9.95 4.66
CA ARG A 74 1.16 -11.12 4.89
C ARG A 74 1.76 -11.59 3.57
N ALA A 75 3.06 -11.38 3.43
CA ALA A 75 3.79 -11.72 2.22
C ALA A 75 3.75 -13.22 1.92
N ASP A 76 3.93 -14.07 2.95
CA ASP A 76 4.02 -15.53 2.82
C ASP A 76 2.73 -16.17 2.30
N SER A 77 1.57 -15.66 2.72
CA SER A 77 0.27 -16.19 2.32
C SER A 77 -0.34 -15.43 1.14
N ASN A 78 0.27 -14.31 0.75
CA ASN A 78 -0.28 -13.38 -0.24
C ASN A 78 -1.70 -12.87 0.12
N ILE A 79 -1.95 -12.72 1.43
CA ILE A 79 -3.23 -12.26 1.98
C ILE A 79 -3.07 -10.86 2.54
N GLY A 80 -4.01 -9.99 2.18
CA GLY A 80 -4.23 -8.69 2.80
C GLY A 80 -5.55 -8.67 3.57
N GLU A 81 -5.55 -8.00 4.71
CA GLU A 81 -6.74 -7.78 5.55
C GLU A 81 -6.95 -6.28 5.77
N ALA A 82 -8.08 -5.76 5.31
CA ALA A 82 -8.51 -4.39 5.59
C ALA A 82 -9.43 -4.39 6.81
N ILE A 83 -8.94 -3.87 7.91
CA ILE A 83 -9.70 -3.73 9.16
C ILE A 83 -10.44 -2.41 9.12
N LEU A 84 -11.75 -2.45 9.32
CA LEU A 84 -12.66 -1.30 9.32
C LEU A 84 -13.24 -1.14 10.74
N PRO A 85 -12.57 -0.42 11.65
CA PRO A 85 -12.95 -0.36 13.06
C PRO A 85 -14.38 0.15 13.27
N GLN A 86 -14.79 1.17 12.50
CA GLN A 86 -16.13 1.77 12.62
C GLN A 86 -17.27 0.81 12.27
N LEU A 87 -16.97 -0.24 11.48
CA LEU A 87 -17.92 -1.27 11.08
C LEU A 87 -17.73 -2.58 11.82
N HIS A 88 -16.74 -2.69 12.72
CA HIS A 88 -16.33 -3.94 13.37
C HIS A 88 -16.14 -5.09 12.36
N THR A 89 -15.52 -4.76 11.21
CA THR A 89 -15.43 -5.66 10.07
C THR A 89 -14.00 -5.75 9.57
N VAL A 90 -13.61 -6.93 9.11
CA VAL A 90 -12.39 -7.16 8.35
C VAL A 90 -12.74 -7.69 6.97
N VAL A 91 -12.08 -7.16 5.96
CA VAL A 91 -12.21 -7.57 4.56
C VAL A 91 -10.91 -8.23 4.14
N GLU A 92 -10.97 -9.52 3.85
CA GLU A 92 -9.84 -10.27 3.33
C GLU A 92 -9.76 -10.12 1.81
N PHE A 93 -8.57 -9.95 1.28
CA PHE A 93 -8.31 -9.85 -0.15
C PHE A 93 -6.98 -10.51 -0.52
N ALA A 94 -6.90 -11.03 -1.73
CA ALA A 94 -5.63 -11.46 -2.29
C ALA A 94 -4.78 -10.26 -2.67
N ILE A 95 -3.51 -10.26 -2.29
CA ILE A 95 -2.57 -9.23 -2.72
C ILE A 95 -2.37 -9.40 -4.24
N PRO A 96 -2.67 -8.39 -5.08
CA PRO A 96 -2.54 -8.51 -6.52
C PRO A 96 -1.11 -8.81 -6.96
N LYS A 97 -0.95 -9.73 -7.92
CA LYS A 97 0.37 -10.15 -8.40
C LYS A 97 1.20 -9.02 -9.00
N GLU A 98 0.55 -8.05 -9.63
CA GLU A 98 1.20 -6.86 -10.20
C GLU A 98 1.90 -6.03 -9.13
N LEU A 99 1.51 -6.24 -7.92
CA LEU A 99 2.01 -5.56 -6.76
C LEU A 99 3.08 -6.40 -6.04
N SER A 100 3.06 -7.72 -6.20
CA SER A 100 4.16 -8.59 -5.78
C SER A 100 5.38 -8.47 -6.73
N LEU A 101 5.20 -7.94 -7.95
CA LEU A 101 6.31 -7.63 -8.86
C LEU A 101 7.30 -6.62 -8.24
N LEU A 102 6.81 -5.73 -7.42
CA LEU A 102 7.69 -4.83 -6.69
C LEU A 102 8.47 -5.55 -5.56
N GLY A 103 8.03 -6.70 -5.13
CA GLY A 103 8.71 -7.60 -4.19
C GLY A 103 9.52 -8.71 -4.86
N ASP A 104 9.51 -8.81 -6.20
CA ASP A 104 10.28 -9.80 -6.93
C ASP A 104 11.79 -9.55 -6.72
N PRO A 105 12.53 -10.47 -6.07
CA PRO A 105 13.97 -10.32 -5.90
C PRO A 105 14.73 -10.34 -7.24
N ASP A 106 14.14 -10.87 -8.31
CA ASP A 106 14.72 -10.93 -9.65
C ASP A 106 14.52 -9.62 -10.43
N LEU A 107 13.73 -8.69 -9.92
CA LEU A 107 13.68 -7.32 -10.44
C LEU A 107 15.07 -6.70 -10.33
N LEU A 108 15.72 -6.50 -11.48
CA LEU A 108 17.03 -5.87 -11.61
C LEU A 108 16.93 -4.40 -11.16
N ARG A 109 17.02 -4.20 -9.86
CA ARG A 109 17.05 -2.86 -9.27
C ARG A 109 18.37 -2.20 -9.63
N LYS A 110 18.30 -1.22 -10.49
CA LYS A 110 19.47 -0.42 -10.83
C LYS A 110 19.70 0.61 -9.72
N ALA A 111 20.74 0.43 -8.93
CA ALA A 111 21.22 1.47 -8.02
C ALA A 111 21.68 2.67 -8.83
N VAL A 112 21.15 3.85 -8.53
CA VAL A 112 21.46 5.10 -9.25
C VAL A 112 22.10 6.16 -8.36
N GLY A 113 22.24 5.90 -7.05
CA GLY A 113 22.91 6.81 -6.14
C GLY A 113 22.76 6.43 -4.68
N GLN A 114 23.41 7.21 -3.83
CA GLN A 114 23.33 7.16 -2.38
C GLN A 114 22.81 8.52 -1.89
N GLU A 115 21.86 8.51 -0.97
CA GLU A 115 21.27 9.71 -0.41
C GLU A 115 21.05 9.52 1.10
N THR A 116 20.52 10.55 1.75
CA THR A 116 20.04 10.47 3.14
C THR A 116 18.59 10.90 3.16
N VAL A 117 17.71 10.03 3.68
CA VAL A 117 16.29 10.32 3.86
C VAL A 117 15.97 10.28 5.36
N ASN A 118 15.49 11.41 5.89
CA ASN A 118 15.12 11.55 7.30
C ASN A 118 16.20 11.06 8.27
N GLY A 119 17.48 11.37 7.95
CA GLY A 119 18.65 11.01 8.78
C GLY A 119 19.18 9.59 8.58
N ILE A 120 18.56 8.78 7.71
CA ILE A 120 18.98 7.40 7.42
C ILE A 120 19.65 7.37 6.04
N ALA A 121 20.86 6.78 5.98
CA ALA A 121 21.56 6.54 4.72
C ALA A 121 20.78 5.52 3.88
N VAL A 122 20.61 5.79 2.60
CA VAL A 122 19.80 4.97 1.68
C VAL A 122 20.46 4.84 0.32
N THR A 123 20.20 3.73 -0.34
CA THR A 123 20.50 3.54 -1.75
C THR A 123 19.24 3.82 -2.57
N LYS A 124 19.38 4.70 -3.55
CA LYS A 124 18.34 5.00 -4.53
C LYS A 124 18.38 4.00 -5.66
N TYR A 125 17.24 3.39 -5.95
CA TYR A 125 17.06 2.46 -7.07
C TYR A 125 16.10 3.05 -8.08
N ALA A 126 16.41 2.91 -9.37
CA ALA A 126 15.47 3.27 -10.42
C ALA A 126 14.36 2.21 -10.51
N ILE A 127 13.12 2.66 -10.69
CA ILE A 127 11.98 1.83 -11.05
C ILE A 127 11.71 2.07 -12.54
N ASP A 128 11.68 0.99 -13.33
CA ASP A 128 11.28 1.04 -14.73
C ASP A 128 10.68 -0.32 -15.13
N GLU A 129 9.41 -0.53 -14.74
CA GLU A 129 8.73 -1.80 -14.79
C GLU A 129 7.51 -1.76 -15.69
N GLY A 130 7.45 -2.74 -16.62
CA GLY A 130 6.28 -3.00 -17.44
C GLY A 130 5.44 -4.15 -16.89
N SER A 131 4.12 -3.99 -16.91
CA SER A 131 3.16 -5.02 -16.54
C SER A 131 2.05 -5.13 -17.58
N PRO A 132 1.23 -6.21 -17.57
CA PRO A 132 0.04 -6.29 -18.39
C PRO A 132 -0.94 -5.14 -18.20
N SER A 133 -0.92 -4.45 -17.07
CA SER A 133 -1.80 -3.32 -16.75
C SER A 133 -1.23 -1.95 -17.14
N GLY A 134 0.10 -1.82 -17.30
CA GLY A 134 0.76 -0.55 -17.63
C GLY A 134 2.25 -0.55 -17.34
N ARG A 135 2.84 0.64 -17.18
CA ARG A 135 4.25 0.83 -16.86
C ARG A 135 4.44 1.73 -15.64
N ALA A 136 5.28 1.29 -14.73
CA ALA A 136 5.73 2.06 -13.57
C ALA A 136 7.13 2.62 -13.84
N THR A 137 7.35 3.90 -13.56
CA THR A 137 8.67 4.55 -13.63
C THR A 137 8.87 5.42 -12.41
N GLY A 138 10.12 5.52 -11.91
CA GLY A 138 10.41 6.36 -10.76
C GLY A 138 11.63 5.92 -9.98
N ALA A 139 11.59 6.07 -8.67
CA ALA A 139 12.66 5.66 -7.78
C ALA A 139 12.15 5.18 -6.41
N LEU A 140 12.93 4.28 -5.81
CA LEU A 140 12.76 3.78 -4.46
C LEU A 140 14.06 3.97 -3.69
N TRP A 141 13.97 4.36 -2.43
CA TRP A 141 15.11 4.54 -1.53
C TRP A 141 15.04 3.49 -0.42
N LEU A 142 16.03 2.61 -0.36
CA LEU A 142 16.12 1.55 0.65
C LEU A 142 17.29 1.81 1.60
N SER A 143 17.04 1.60 2.89
CA SER A 143 18.12 1.55 3.89
C SER A 143 18.98 0.28 3.71
N PRO A 144 20.15 0.19 4.37
CA PRO A 144 20.95 -1.03 4.38
C PRO A 144 20.18 -2.27 4.90
N ASP A 145 19.21 -2.08 5.78
CA ASP A 145 18.37 -3.15 6.32
C ASP A 145 17.17 -3.51 5.41
N GLY A 146 17.08 -2.85 4.26
CA GLY A 146 15.98 -3.06 3.32
C GLY A 146 14.71 -2.26 3.65
N ILE A 147 14.75 -1.34 4.63
CA ILE A 147 13.58 -0.49 4.95
C ILE A 147 13.32 0.44 3.77
N PRO A 148 12.11 0.42 3.19
CA PRO A 148 11.74 1.33 2.11
C PRO A 148 11.44 2.72 2.69
N MET A 149 12.44 3.61 2.63
CA MET A 149 12.38 4.92 3.26
C MET A 149 11.57 5.94 2.46
N LYS A 150 11.56 5.81 1.14
CA LYS A 150 10.86 6.74 0.23
C LYS A 150 10.58 6.05 -1.10
N CYS A 151 9.44 6.38 -1.69
CA CYS A 151 9.08 6.02 -3.06
C CYS A 151 8.57 7.25 -3.80
N ASP A 152 8.96 7.37 -5.05
CA ASP A 152 8.54 8.41 -5.98
C ASP A 152 8.31 7.75 -7.33
N ALA A 153 7.06 7.44 -7.66
CA ALA A 153 6.75 6.65 -8.83
C ALA A 153 5.55 7.21 -9.60
N LYS A 154 5.58 6.98 -10.91
CA LYS A 154 4.51 7.28 -11.86
C LYS A 154 4.09 5.97 -12.53
N PHE A 155 2.82 5.70 -12.52
CA PHE A 155 2.21 4.60 -13.26
C PHE A 155 1.37 5.14 -14.41
N VAL A 156 1.57 4.57 -15.61
CA VAL A 156 0.78 4.88 -16.81
C VAL A 156 0.07 3.60 -17.22
N ASP A 157 -1.26 3.58 -17.11
CA ASP A 157 -2.05 2.42 -17.53
C ASP A 157 -2.19 2.31 -19.06
N LYS A 158 -2.75 1.20 -19.54
CA LYS A 158 -2.94 0.97 -20.99
C LYS A 158 -3.87 1.98 -21.67
N SER A 159 -4.70 2.70 -20.91
CA SER A 159 -5.55 3.77 -21.42
C SER A 159 -4.83 5.12 -21.51
N GLY A 160 -3.57 5.18 -21.06
CA GLY A 160 -2.77 6.41 -20.97
C GLY A 160 -3.07 7.24 -19.72
N ARG A 161 -3.88 6.74 -18.79
CA ARG A 161 -4.16 7.43 -17.53
C ARG A 161 -2.92 7.36 -16.63
N VAL A 162 -2.56 8.50 -16.07
CA VAL A 162 -1.41 8.67 -15.21
C VAL A 162 -1.83 8.70 -13.75
N SER A 163 -1.14 7.92 -12.92
CA SER A 163 -1.22 7.97 -11.46
C SER A 163 0.17 8.22 -10.90
N THR A 164 0.29 9.06 -9.89
CA THR A 164 1.55 9.30 -9.18
C THR A 164 1.45 8.81 -7.76
N ILE A 165 2.53 8.22 -7.28
CA ILE A 165 2.67 7.71 -5.92
C ILE A 165 3.90 8.38 -5.34
N HIS A 166 3.71 9.09 -4.25
CA HIS A 166 4.80 9.63 -3.47
C HIS A 166 4.55 9.33 -2.00
N TRP A 167 5.52 8.73 -1.34
CA TRP A 167 5.49 8.54 0.11
C TRP A 167 6.88 8.49 0.70
N GLU A 168 6.99 8.81 1.99
CA GLU A 168 8.21 8.69 2.76
C GLU A 168 7.93 8.25 4.20
N LEU A 169 8.90 7.58 4.81
CA LEU A 169 8.89 7.22 6.21
C LEU A 169 9.64 8.25 7.05
N ARG A 170 9.04 8.65 8.15
CA ARG A 170 9.61 9.54 9.16
C ARG A 170 9.63 8.84 10.51
N HIS A 171 10.47 9.32 11.41
CA HIS A 171 10.55 8.84 12.80
C HIS A 171 10.71 7.31 12.90
N VAL A 172 11.49 6.72 12.00
CA VAL A 172 11.72 5.28 11.96
C VAL A 172 12.42 4.83 13.24
N LYS A 173 11.83 3.82 13.88
CA LYS A 173 12.36 3.17 15.09
C LYS A 173 12.55 1.69 14.79
N ILE A 174 13.80 1.27 14.65
CA ILE A 174 14.15 -0.13 14.45
C ILE A 174 14.04 -0.86 15.78
N GLY A 175 13.43 -2.04 15.77
CA GLY A 175 13.26 -2.89 16.93
C GLY A 175 12.13 -3.90 16.76
N LYS A 176 12.05 -4.85 17.69
CA LYS A 176 10.99 -5.86 17.71
C LYS A 176 9.63 -5.19 17.86
N GLN A 177 8.68 -5.62 17.08
CA GLN A 177 7.28 -5.18 17.15
C GLN A 177 6.46 -6.21 17.96
N ASP A 178 5.35 -5.74 18.53
CA ASP A 178 4.39 -6.62 19.20
C ASP A 178 3.61 -7.41 18.15
N ALA A 179 3.59 -8.74 18.26
CA ALA A 179 2.88 -9.61 17.34
C ALA A 179 1.36 -9.32 17.29
N ALA A 180 0.77 -8.86 18.40
CA ALA A 180 -0.64 -8.50 18.46
C ALA A 180 -1.02 -7.35 17.50
N LEU A 181 -0.06 -6.54 17.06
CA LEU A 181 -0.29 -5.51 16.05
C LEU A 181 -0.68 -6.10 14.69
N PHE A 182 -0.25 -7.33 14.40
CA PHE A 182 -0.48 -8.01 13.11
C PHE A 182 -1.67 -8.98 13.16
N GLU A 183 -2.49 -8.88 14.21
CA GLU A 183 -3.70 -9.68 14.36
C GLU A 183 -4.97 -8.84 14.17
N VAL A 184 -6.01 -9.49 13.63
CA VAL A 184 -7.35 -8.89 13.60
C VAL A 184 -7.91 -8.89 15.02
N PRO A 185 -8.40 -7.76 15.53
CA PRO A 185 -8.99 -7.72 16.85
C PRO A 185 -10.18 -8.71 16.99
N PRO A 186 -10.38 -9.32 18.14
CA PRO A 186 -11.48 -10.24 18.34
C PRO A 186 -12.85 -9.55 18.16
N GLY A 187 -13.84 -10.30 17.68
CA GLY A 187 -15.21 -9.80 17.49
C GLY A 187 -15.47 -9.08 16.18
N TYR A 188 -14.48 -8.99 15.29
CA TYR A 188 -14.68 -8.44 13.95
C TYR A 188 -15.32 -9.48 13.02
N ALA A 189 -16.35 -9.09 12.28
CA ALA A 189 -16.96 -9.93 11.25
C ALA A 189 -16.05 -9.99 10.01
N LYS A 190 -15.74 -11.22 9.54
CA LYS A 190 -15.04 -11.40 8.26
C LYS A 190 -16.03 -11.29 7.11
N LEU A 191 -15.78 -10.38 6.18
CA LEU A 191 -16.57 -10.24 4.97
C LEU A 191 -15.67 -10.41 3.73
N PRO A 192 -16.15 -11.13 2.70
CA PRO A 192 -15.48 -11.12 1.40
C PRO A 192 -15.56 -9.71 0.78
N VAL A 193 -14.62 -9.38 -0.10
CA VAL A 193 -14.54 -8.05 -0.71
C VAL A 193 -15.83 -7.69 -1.48
N GLU A 194 -16.49 -8.69 -2.06
CA GLU A 194 -17.76 -8.54 -2.79
C GLU A 194 -18.92 -8.09 -1.89
N ALA A 195 -18.95 -8.59 -0.66
CA ALA A 195 -19.95 -8.22 0.35
C ALA A 195 -19.64 -6.87 0.99
N ALA A 196 -18.35 -6.56 1.17
CA ALA A 196 -17.90 -5.29 1.74
C ALA A 196 -18.01 -4.13 0.75
N ALA A 197 -17.85 -4.38 -0.55
CA ALA A 197 -17.85 -3.35 -1.58
C ALA A 197 -19.09 -2.43 -1.55
N PRO A 198 -20.34 -2.94 -1.45
CA PRO A 198 -21.53 -2.09 -1.33
C PRO A 198 -21.53 -1.25 -0.06
N LEU A 199 -21.02 -1.79 1.07
CA LEU A 199 -20.94 -1.07 2.35
C LEU A 199 -19.95 0.09 2.26
N LEU A 200 -18.92 -0.06 1.44
CA LEU A 200 -17.92 0.96 1.15
C LEU A 200 -18.33 1.84 -0.04
N GLY A 201 -19.53 1.62 -0.62
CA GLY A 201 -20.01 2.30 -1.83
C GLY A 201 -19.19 1.99 -3.08
N LEU A 202 -18.45 0.92 -3.08
CA LEU A 202 -17.64 0.48 -4.21
C LEU A 202 -18.54 -0.27 -5.20
N ARG A 203 -18.39 0.05 -6.48
CA ARG A 203 -18.97 -0.77 -7.56
C ARG A 203 -17.88 -1.65 -8.11
N LEU A 204 -17.89 -2.92 -7.72
CA LEU A 204 -17.02 -3.91 -8.35
C LEU A 204 -17.39 -4.05 -9.83
N ALA A 205 -16.38 -4.17 -10.70
CA ALA A 205 -16.64 -4.52 -12.08
C ALA A 205 -17.38 -5.85 -12.13
N ARG A 206 -18.51 -5.89 -12.87
CA ARG A 206 -19.26 -7.13 -13.04
C ARG A 206 -18.34 -8.16 -13.68
N PRO A 207 -18.18 -9.37 -13.12
CA PRO A 207 -17.39 -10.41 -13.76
C PRO A 207 -17.92 -10.63 -15.19
N PRO A 208 -17.04 -10.90 -16.16
CA PRO A 208 -17.46 -11.20 -17.51
C PRO A 208 -18.46 -12.36 -17.45
N LYS A 209 -19.61 -12.21 -18.14
CA LYS A 209 -20.56 -13.32 -18.28
C LYS A 209 -19.82 -14.51 -18.88
N SER A 210 -19.89 -15.67 -18.19
CA SER A 210 -19.43 -16.92 -18.75
C SER A 210 -20.04 -17.08 -20.15
N PRO A 211 -19.27 -17.48 -21.16
CA PRO A 211 -19.83 -17.78 -22.47
C PRO A 211 -20.85 -18.92 -22.36
N PRO A 212 -21.90 -18.90 -23.21
CA PRO A 212 -22.97 -19.92 -23.20
C PRO A 212 -22.42 -21.31 -23.51
#